data_7ae72401e5add0ff73e5e52256a2388c
#
_entry.id   7ae72401e5add0ff73e5e52256a2388c
#
_cell.length_a   1.000
_cell.length_b   1.000
_cell.length_c   1.000
_cell.angle_alpha   90.00
_cell.angle_beta   90.00
_cell.angle_gamma   90.00
#
_symmetry.space_group_name_H-M   'P 1'
#
loop_
_entity.id
_entity.type
_entity.pdbx_description
1 polymer ?
#
loop_
_entity_poly.entity_id
_entity_poly.type
_entity_poly.pdbx_seq_one_letter_code
_entity_poly.pdbx_strand_id
1 'polypeptide(L)'
;MTKQPDKITALYCRLSRDDEQDGLSGSIKNQQTILEKYAQENGFKNTRVFIDDGWSGTNFARPAFTEIMELAEKGLIGTLIVKDHSRLGRNRLIVGQLLEEGFDSLGVRYIAIMDNIDTAKGISDLVPMQDLFNEWHAKNTSQKVRNVFKSKGMSGAPLTTNPPFGYLKDPESKNGWIIDEAAAKTV
;
A
#
# COMPACT_ATOMS: atom_id res chain seq x y z
N MET A 1 -7.91 -8.50 -40.60
CA MET A 1 -7.08 -7.97 -39.50
C MET A 1 -7.95 -7.08 -38.65
N THR A 2 -8.51 -7.58 -37.58
CA THR A 2 -9.27 -6.81 -36.59
C THR A 2 -8.29 -5.89 -35.88
N LYS A 3 -8.40 -4.57 -36.09
CA LYS A 3 -7.67 -3.57 -35.30
C LYS A 3 -8.02 -3.82 -33.83
N GLN A 4 -7.04 -4.21 -33.01
CA GLN A 4 -7.21 -4.15 -31.56
C GLN A 4 -7.61 -2.71 -31.22
N PRO A 5 -8.67 -2.51 -30.43
CA PRO A 5 -9.06 -1.16 -30.02
C PRO A 5 -7.87 -0.53 -29.27
N ASP A 6 -7.60 0.75 -29.59
CA ASP A 6 -6.56 1.53 -28.88
C ASP A 6 -6.87 1.48 -27.38
N LYS A 7 -5.98 0.88 -26.60
CA LYS A 7 -6.15 0.77 -25.14
C LYS A 7 -6.32 2.16 -24.50
N ILE A 8 -7.13 2.24 -23.47
CA ILE A 8 -7.40 3.48 -22.75
C ILE A 8 -6.16 3.88 -21.93
N THR A 9 -5.83 5.16 -21.95
CA THR A 9 -4.95 5.82 -20.99
C THR A 9 -5.79 6.41 -19.89
N ALA A 10 -5.82 5.77 -18.73
CA ALA A 10 -6.59 6.20 -17.57
C ALA A 10 -5.85 7.32 -16.81
N LEU A 11 -6.49 8.47 -16.65
CA LEU A 11 -6.03 9.59 -15.85
C LEU A 11 -6.78 9.58 -14.51
N TYR A 12 -6.12 9.13 -13.43
CA TYR A 12 -6.81 8.93 -12.16
C TYR A 12 -6.54 10.06 -11.18
N CYS A 13 -7.63 10.68 -10.71
CA CYS A 13 -7.63 11.74 -9.72
C CYS A 13 -8.34 11.28 -8.44
N ARG A 14 -7.77 11.58 -7.27
CA ARG A 14 -8.39 11.30 -5.98
C ARG A 14 -8.19 12.47 -5.00
N LEU A 15 -9.26 12.82 -4.31
CA LEU A 15 -9.23 13.75 -3.19
C LEU A 15 -9.88 13.08 -1.98
N SER A 16 -9.23 13.10 -0.82
CA SER A 16 -9.85 12.70 0.44
C SER A 16 -10.26 13.94 1.22
N ARG A 17 -11.21 13.79 2.17
CA ARG A 17 -11.62 14.89 3.07
C ARG A 17 -10.45 15.48 3.86
N ASP A 18 -9.44 14.65 4.14
CA ASP A 18 -8.22 15.09 4.84
C ASP A 18 -7.29 15.93 3.96
N ASP A 19 -7.37 15.77 2.62
CA ASP A 19 -6.54 16.48 1.65
C ASP A 19 -7.08 17.89 1.32
N GLU A 20 -8.30 18.25 1.76
CA GLU A 20 -8.90 19.58 1.56
C GLU A 20 -8.12 20.69 2.28
N GLN A 21 -7.32 20.33 3.28
CA GLN A 21 -6.50 21.28 4.06
C GLN A 21 -5.20 21.70 3.35
N ASP A 22 -4.78 21.00 2.31
CA ASP A 22 -3.51 21.23 1.61
C ASP A 22 -3.55 22.32 0.51
N GLY A 23 -4.65 23.08 0.42
CA GLY A 23 -4.76 24.23 -0.50
C GLY A 23 -4.98 23.87 -1.97
N LEU A 24 -4.79 24.86 -2.86
CA LEU A 24 -5.10 24.79 -4.30
C LEU A 24 -4.41 23.65 -5.06
N SER A 25 -3.28 23.14 -4.58
CA SER A 25 -2.52 22.08 -5.26
C SER A 25 -3.16 20.69 -5.16
N GLY A 26 -4.02 20.49 -4.16
CA GLY A 26 -4.70 19.20 -3.91
C GLY A 26 -6.02 19.04 -4.67
N SER A 27 -6.57 20.10 -5.27
CA SER A 27 -7.88 20.01 -5.90
C SER A 27 -7.93 19.03 -7.09
N ILE A 28 -9.06 18.35 -7.28
CA ILE A 28 -9.31 17.45 -8.42
C ILE A 28 -9.02 18.15 -9.76
N LYS A 29 -9.45 19.41 -9.91
CA LYS A 29 -9.22 20.19 -11.15
C LYS A 29 -7.72 20.37 -11.44
N ASN A 30 -6.92 20.67 -10.41
CA ASN A 30 -5.48 20.82 -10.57
C ASN A 30 -4.83 19.47 -10.95
N GLN A 31 -5.23 18.38 -10.31
CA GLN A 31 -4.75 17.05 -10.68
C GLN A 31 -5.10 16.74 -12.14
N GLN A 32 -6.34 16.92 -12.53
CA GLN A 32 -6.79 16.69 -13.91
C GLN A 32 -5.99 17.50 -14.92
N THR A 33 -5.80 18.80 -14.70
CA THR A 33 -5.00 19.66 -15.57
C THR A 33 -3.57 19.16 -15.74
N ILE A 34 -2.93 18.72 -14.63
CA ILE A 34 -1.57 18.17 -14.66
C ILE A 34 -1.52 16.89 -15.48
N LEU A 35 -2.48 15.97 -15.26
CA LEU A 35 -2.53 14.69 -15.95
C LEU A 35 -2.81 14.83 -17.44
N GLU A 36 -3.76 15.67 -17.82
CA GLU A 36 -4.11 15.97 -19.22
C GLU A 36 -2.93 16.60 -19.97
N LYS A 37 -2.28 17.59 -19.34
CA LYS A 37 -1.07 18.24 -19.90
C LYS A 37 0.04 17.22 -20.10
N TYR A 38 0.34 16.39 -19.10
CA TYR A 38 1.36 15.35 -19.20
C TYR A 38 1.03 14.34 -20.30
N ALA A 39 -0.23 13.89 -20.38
CA ALA A 39 -0.65 12.96 -21.41
C ALA A 39 -0.50 13.55 -22.81
N GLN A 40 -0.86 14.81 -23.01
CA GLN A 40 -0.70 15.51 -24.28
C GLN A 40 0.78 15.66 -24.67
N GLU A 41 1.64 16.12 -23.75
CA GLU A 41 3.07 16.35 -23.98
C GLU A 41 3.82 15.06 -24.29
N ASN A 42 3.37 13.91 -23.72
CA ASN A 42 3.98 12.60 -23.93
C ASN A 42 3.29 11.75 -25.02
N GLY A 43 2.33 12.33 -25.75
CA GLY A 43 1.68 11.69 -26.90
C GLY A 43 0.74 10.53 -26.55
N PHE A 44 0.23 10.48 -25.30
CA PHE A 44 -0.78 9.50 -24.93
C PHE A 44 -2.11 9.78 -25.61
N LYS A 45 -2.67 8.72 -26.21
CA LYS A 45 -3.97 8.80 -26.91
C LYS A 45 -5.04 8.09 -26.08
N ASN A 46 -6.32 8.29 -26.51
CA ASN A 46 -7.48 7.66 -25.89
C ASN A 46 -7.52 7.87 -24.37
N THR A 47 -7.31 9.10 -23.92
CA THR A 47 -7.30 9.47 -22.51
C THR A 47 -8.72 9.49 -21.94
N ARG A 48 -8.90 8.94 -20.75
CA ARG A 48 -10.16 8.98 -19.98
C ARG A 48 -9.87 9.32 -18.53
N VAL A 49 -10.60 10.31 -18.00
CA VAL A 49 -10.44 10.76 -16.61
C VAL A 49 -11.34 9.93 -15.69
N PHE A 50 -10.78 9.49 -14.58
CA PHE A 50 -11.45 8.75 -13.51
C PHE A 50 -11.27 9.51 -12.19
N ILE A 51 -12.36 9.75 -11.48
CA ILE A 51 -12.36 10.62 -10.30
C ILE A 51 -13.02 9.92 -9.11
N ASP A 52 -12.28 9.84 -7.99
CA ASP A 52 -12.79 9.45 -6.68
C ASP A 52 -12.66 10.66 -5.73
N ASP A 53 -13.73 11.46 -5.63
CA ASP A 53 -13.81 12.61 -4.74
C ASP A 53 -14.40 12.20 -3.37
N GLY A 54 -13.78 12.68 -2.28
CA GLY A 54 -14.19 12.37 -0.91
C GLY A 54 -13.82 10.96 -0.41
N TRP A 55 -13.02 10.20 -1.16
CA TRP A 55 -12.62 8.83 -0.82
C TRP A 55 -11.23 8.76 -0.18
N SER A 56 -11.13 8.05 0.94
CA SER A 56 -9.85 7.84 1.65
C SER A 56 -8.86 7.01 0.83
N GLY A 57 -7.57 7.35 0.95
CA GLY A 57 -6.47 6.56 0.36
C GLY A 57 -6.20 5.23 1.08
N THR A 58 -6.87 4.93 2.19
CA THR A 58 -6.68 3.70 2.96
C THR A 58 -7.55 2.54 2.47
N ASN A 59 -8.61 2.84 1.72
CA ASN A 59 -9.53 1.84 1.15
C ASN A 59 -9.45 1.85 -0.37
N PHE A 60 -9.44 0.67 -1.00
CA PHE A 60 -9.44 0.48 -2.46
C PHE A 60 -10.84 0.23 -3.05
N ALA A 61 -11.87 0.04 -2.22
CA ALA A 61 -13.26 -0.04 -2.66
C ALA A 61 -13.80 1.35 -3.06
N ARG A 62 -13.22 1.93 -4.11
CA ARG A 62 -13.55 3.26 -4.67
C ARG A 62 -14.14 3.07 -6.06
N PRO A 63 -15.27 3.71 -6.36
CA PRO A 63 -16.01 3.46 -7.61
C PRO A 63 -15.17 3.61 -8.88
N ALA A 64 -14.48 4.75 -9.04
CA ALA A 64 -13.68 5.02 -10.23
C ALA A 64 -12.44 4.12 -10.31
N PHE A 65 -11.79 3.83 -9.17
CA PHE A 65 -10.66 2.89 -9.14
C PHE A 65 -11.10 1.45 -9.44
N THR A 66 -12.26 1.02 -8.92
CA THR A 66 -12.84 -0.30 -9.21
C THR A 66 -13.13 -0.43 -10.71
N GLU A 67 -13.72 0.61 -11.34
CA GLU A 67 -13.94 0.64 -12.79
C GLU A 67 -12.63 0.51 -13.59
N ILE A 68 -11.54 1.19 -13.16
CA ILE A 68 -10.22 1.03 -13.78
C ILE A 68 -9.76 -0.42 -13.71
N MET A 69 -9.88 -1.07 -12.54
CA MET A 69 -9.45 -2.46 -12.37
C MET A 69 -10.26 -3.42 -13.25
N GLU A 70 -11.58 -3.27 -13.30
CA GLU A 70 -12.43 -4.08 -14.18
C GLU A 70 -12.09 -3.91 -15.67
N LEU A 71 -11.79 -2.69 -16.09
CA LEU A 71 -11.36 -2.41 -17.46
C LEU A 71 -9.95 -2.96 -17.74
N ALA A 72 -9.05 -2.93 -16.74
CA ALA A 72 -7.73 -3.50 -16.84
C ALA A 72 -7.77 -5.03 -16.98
N GLU A 73 -8.60 -5.72 -16.20
CA GLU A 73 -8.84 -7.17 -16.29
C GLU A 73 -9.40 -7.58 -17.66
N LYS A 74 -10.22 -6.71 -18.28
CA LYS A 74 -10.71 -6.88 -19.65
C LYS A 74 -9.67 -6.54 -20.72
N GLY A 75 -8.44 -6.14 -20.34
CA GLY A 75 -7.37 -5.75 -21.25
C GLY A 75 -7.59 -4.43 -21.97
N LEU A 76 -8.54 -3.60 -21.53
CA LEU A 76 -8.90 -2.33 -22.16
C LEU A 76 -8.06 -1.15 -21.68
N ILE A 77 -7.39 -1.24 -20.52
CA ILE A 77 -6.45 -0.23 -20.02
C ILE A 77 -5.04 -0.57 -20.50
N GLY A 78 -4.35 0.40 -21.06
CA GLY A 78 -2.93 0.26 -21.44
C GLY A 78 -2.00 1.01 -20.50
N THR A 79 -2.45 2.16 -19.98
CA THR A 79 -1.65 3.00 -19.10
C THR A 79 -2.55 3.60 -18.02
N LEU A 80 -2.04 3.64 -16.78
CA LEU A 80 -2.63 4.37 -15.66
C LEU A 80 -1.68 5.49 -15.24
N ILE A 81 -2.15 6.73 -15.27
CA ILE A 81 -1.37 7.92 -14.89
C ILE A 81 -2.00 8.56 -13.66
N VAL A 82 -1.18 8.82 -12.65
CA VAL A 82 -1.56 9.55 -11.43
C VAL A 82 -0.63 10.75 -11.22
N LYS A 83 -1.07 11.76 -10.48
CA LYS A 83 -0.22 12.89 -10.12
C LYS A 83 0.96 12.45 -9.26
N ASP A 84 0.66 11.74 -8.19
CA ASP A 84 1.61 11.17 -7.24
C ASP A 84 1.08 9.83 -6.70
N HIS A 85 1.97 9.03 -6.15
CA HIS A 85 1.67 7.68 -5.67
C HIS A 85 0.60 7.65 -4.58
N SER A 86 0.50 8.70 -3.75
CA SER A 86 -0.50 8.80 -2.69
C SER A 86 -1.94 8.84 -3.23
N ARG A 87 -2.12 9.24 -4.50
CA ARG A 87 -3.45 9.21 -5.16
C ARG A 87 -3.91 7.80 -5.37
N LEU A 88 -3.01 6.87 -5.70
CA LEU A 88 -3.34 5.45 -5.82
C LEU A 88 -3.72 4.86 -4.47
N GLY A 89 -2.92 5.08 -3.42
CA GLY A 89 -3.24 4.65 -2.06
C GLY A 89 -2.21 5.10 -1.03
N ARG A 90 -2.65 5.22 0.22
CA ARG A 90 -1.75 5.51 1.36
C ARG A 90 -1.17 4.23 1.97
N ASN A 91 -1.77 3.08 1.71
CA ASN A 91 -1.24 1.79 2.15
C ASN A 91 -0.20 1.29 1.13
N ARG A 92 1.06 1.55 1.43
CA ARG A 92 2.19 1.24 0.54
C ARG A 92 2.31 -0.24 0.21
N LEU A 93 1.98 -1.14 1.15
CA LEU A 93 2.03 -2.59 0.90
C LEU A 93 1.03 -3.01 -0.18
N ILE A 94 -0.22 -2.58 -0.05
CA ILE A 94 -1.27 -2.94 -1.02
C ILE A 94 -0.97 -2.30 -2.36
N VAL A 95 -0.46 -1.06 -2.37
CA VAL A 95 -0.08 -0.39 -3.62
C VAL A 95 1.12 -1.10 -4.26
N GLY A 96 2.13 -1.53 -3.48
CA GLY A 96 3.27 -2.30 -3.98
C GLY A 96 2.82 -3.61 -4.63
N GLN A 97 2.00 -4.41 -3.96
CA GLN A 97 1.42 -5.64 -4.52
C GLN A 97 0.61 -5.36 -5.80
N LEU A 98 -0.18 -4.29 -5.80
CA LEU A 98 -0.97 -3.90 -6.97
C LEU A 98 -0.08 -3.53 -8.16
N LEU A 99 1.06 -2.90 -7.93
CA LEU A 99 2.01 -2.55 -8.99
C LEU A 99 2.78 -3.76 -9.50
N GLU A 100 3.30 -4.60 -8.59
CA GLU A 100 4.16 -5.74 -8.93
C GLU A 100 3.36 -6.94 -9.48
N GLU A 101 2.25 -7.29 -8.83
CA GLU A 101 1.46 -8.47 -9.19
C GLU A 101 0.23 -8.12 -10.04
N GLY A 102 -0.42 -6.97 -9.76
CA GLY A 102 -1.64 -6.56 -10.44
C GLY A 102 -1.37 -5.97 -11.81
N PHE A 103 -0.78 -4.79 -11.88
CA PHE A 103 -0.65 -4.06 -13.15
C PHE A 103 0.34 -4.72 -14.11
N ASP A 104 1.42 -5.31 -13.62
CA ASP A 104 2.37 -6.02 -14.48
C ASP A 104 1.72 -7.25 -15.13
N SER A 105 0.98 -8.06 -14.37
CA SER A 105 0.26 -9.23 -14.88
C SER A 105 -0.85 -8.87 -15.88
N LEU A 106 -1.46 -7.69 -15.73
CA LEU A 106 -2.50 -7.17 -16.63
C LEU A 106 -1.91 -6.39 -17.82
N GLY A 107 -0.57 -6.23 -17.88
CA GLY A 107 0.14 -5.47 -18.92
C GLY A 107 -0.26 -3.98 -18.92
N VAL A 108 -0.49 -3.40 -17.74
CA VAL A 108 -0.82 -1.99 -17.54
C VAL A 108 0.42 -1.23 -17.12
N ARG A 109 0.84 -0.26 -17.95
CA ARG A 109 1.90 0.69 -17.57
C ARG A 109 1.42 1.65 -16.51
N TYR A 110 2.17 1.81 -15.41
CA TYR A 110 1.87 2.76 -14.36
C TYR A 110 2.83 3.94 -14.36
N ILE A 111 2.28 5.15 -14.21
CA ILE A 111 3.05 6.39 -14.17
C ILE A 111 2.57 7.24 -13.00
N ALA A 112 3.50 7.64 -12.10
CA ALA A 112 3.28 8.66 -11.08
C ALA A 112 4.20 9.86 -11.34
N ILE A 113 3.61 10.96 -11.82
CA ILE A 113 4.36 12.08 -12.42
C ILE A 113 5.32 12.74 -11.41
N MET A 114 4.80 13.10 -10.22
CA MET A 114 5.59 13.82 -9.21
C MET A 114 6.61 12.95 -8.50
N ASP A 115 6.40 11.64 -8.49
CA ASP A 115 7.33 10.67 -7.91
C ASP A 115 8.36 10.16 -8.94
N ASN A 116 8.25 10.62 -10.19
CA ASN A 116 9.10 10.20 -11.32
C ASN A 116 9.10 8.66 -11.53
N ILE A 117 7.95 8.01 -11.29
CA ILE A 117 7.77 6.57 -11.46
C ILE A 117 7.16 6.30 -12.83
N ASP A 118 7.76 5.36 -13.57
CA ASP A 118 7.26 4.88 -14.85
C ASP A 118 7.67 3.41 -15.06
N THR A 119 6.72 2.49 -14.96
CA THR A 119 7.02 1.05 -15.05
C THR A 119 7.55 0.61 -16.41
N ALA A 120 7.34 1.39 -17.47
CA ALA A 120 7.92 1.09 -18.79
C ALA A 120 9.42 1.38 -18.91
N LYS A 121 9.98 2.21 -18.00
CA LYS A 121 11.42 2.50 -17.96
C LYS A 121 12.25 1.43 -17.26
N GLY A 122 11.59 0.38 -16.77
CA GLY A 122 12.22 -0.76 -16.10
C GLY A 122 12.17 -0.68 -14.58
N ILE A 123 12.44 -1.83 -13.96
CA ILE A 123 12.36 -2.07 -12.50
C ILE A 123 13.35 -1.18 -11.72
N SER A 124 14.35 -0.58 -12.37
CA SER A 124 15.37 0.24 -11.70
C SER A 124 14.78 1.46 -10.98
N ASP A 125 13.66 2.02 -11.45
CA ASP A 125 13.00 3.15 -10.80
C ASP A 125 12.09 2.70 -9.63
N LEU A 126 11.75 1.40 -9.55
CA LEU A 126 10.98 0.81 -8.45
C LEU A 126 11.88 0.27 -7.32
N VAL A 127 13.16 -0.01 -7.59
CA VAL A 127 14.11 -0.53 -6.59
C VAL A 127 14.21 0.35 -5.33
N PRO A 128 14.33 1.70 -5.42
CA PRO A 128 14.33 2.54 -4.23
C PRO A 128 13.01 2.46 -3.45
N MET A 129 11.92 2.14 -4.13
CA MET A 129 10.60 2.01 -3.52
C MET A 129 10.44 0.66 -2.83
N GLN A 130 10.97 -0.42 -3.41
CA GLN A 130 11.03 -1.75 -2.78
C GLN A 130 11.85 -1.72 -1.49
N ASP A 131 13.01 -1.07 -1.50
CA ASP A 131 13.85 -0.92 -0.31
C ASP A 131 13.13 -0.14 0.79
N LEU A 132 12.45 0.95 0.45
CA LEU A 132 11.60 1.71 1.37
C LEU A 132 10.42 0.88 1.91
N PHE A 133 9.82 0.02 1.10
CA PHE A 133 8.76 -0.90 1.54
C PHE A 133 9.28 -1.95 2.50
N ASN A 134 10.42 -2.56 2.20
CA ASN A 134 11.05 -3.57 3.04
C ASN A 134 11.45 -2.99 4.41
N GLU A 135 12.06 -1.80 4.42
CA GLU A 135 12.43 -1.10 5.65
C GLU A 135 11.19 -0.74 6.49
N TRP A 136 10.16 -0.21 5.86
CA TRP A 136 8.92 0.16 6.54
C TRP A 136 8.18 -1.07 7.08
N HIS A 137 8.14 -2.17 6.32
CA HIS A 137 7.54 -3.44 6.75
C HIS A 137 8.25 -3.99 7.97
N ALA A 138 9.57 -4.01 7.97
CA ALA A 138 10.38 -4.43 9.11
C ALA A 138 10.10 -3.55 10.34
N LYS A 139 10.06 -2.22 10.17
CA LYS A 139 9.77 -1.25 11.24
C LYS A 139 8.36 -1.42 11.80
N ASN A 140 7.34 -1.58 10.94
CA ASN A 140 5.95 -1.75 11.35
C ASN A 140 5.74 -3.09 12.08
N THR A 141 6.33 -4.18 11.58
CA THR A 141 6.31 -5.49 12.22
C THR A 141 6.99 -5.44 13.59
N SER A 142 8.16 -4.82 13.68
CA SER A 142 8.86 -4.61 14.95
C SER A 142 8.00 -3.83 15.94
N GLN A 143 7.31 -2.78 15.50
CA GLN A 143 6.45 -1.97 16.35
C GLN A 143 5.20 -2.75 16.83
N LYS A 144 4.59 -3.55 15.96
CA LYS A 144 3.48 -4.45 16.34
C LYS A 144 3.92 -5.49 17.37
N VAL A 145 5.06 -6.13 17.16
CA VAL A 145 5.65 -7.09 18.11
C VAL A 145 5.91 -6.42 19.46
N ARG A 146 6.57 -5.25 19.49
CA ARG A 146 6.81 -4.49 20.72
C ARG A 146 5.51 -4.14 21.45
N ASN A 147 4.47 -3.72 20.73
CA ASN A 147 3.18 -3.38 21.34
C ASN A 147 2.51 -4.62 21.96
N VAL A 148 2.59 -5.79 21.29
CA VAL A 148 2.09 -7.06 21.85
C VAL A 148 2.86 -7.44 23.11
N PHE A 149 4.20 -7.36 23.08
CA PHE A 149 5.02 -7.65 24.26
C PHE A 149 4.73 -6.67 25.41
N LYS A 150 4.59 -5.38 25.12
CA LYS A 150 4.22 -4.37 26.12
C LYS A 150 2.86 -4.64 26.72
N SER A 151 1.85 -4.94 25.90
CA SER A 151 0.49 -5.26 26.35
C SER A 151 0.47 -6.51 27.23
N LYS A 152 1.15 -7.57 26.80
CA LYS A 152 1.28 -8.81 27.59
C LYS A 152 2.00 -8.56 28.91
N GLY A 153 3.12 -7.83 28.89
CA GLY A 153 3.87 -7.50 30.12
C GLY A 153 3.05 -6.70 31.11
N MET A 154 2.26 -5.71 30.63
CA MET A 154 1.38 -4.90 31.47
C MET A 154 0.18 -5.70 32.04
N SER A 155 -0.27 -6.73 31.34
CA SER A 155 -1.35 -7.61 31.82
C SER A 155 -0.85 -8.73 32.75
N GLY A 156 0.47 -8.82 33.01
CA GLY A 156 1.07 -9.90 33.80
C GLY A 156 1.14 -11.24 33.07
N ALA A 157 0.82 -11.26 31.77
CA ALA A 157 0.89 -12.48 30.98
C ALA A 157 2.35 -12.85 30.63
N PRO A 158 2.71 -14.15 30.64
CA PRO A 158 4.04 -14.58 30.26
C PRO A 158 4.45 -14.12 28.86
N LEU A 159 5.66 -13.56 28.74
CA LEU A 159 6.20 -13.07 27.47
C LEU A 159 6.81 -14.18 26.61
N THR A 160 7.20 -15.29 27.24
CA THR A 160 7.83 -16.44 26.60
C THR A 160 7.02 -17.71 26.84
N THR A 161 7.14 -18.68 25.94
CA THR A 161 6.46 -19.98 26.05
C THR A 161 7.15 -20.90 27.07
N ASN A 162 8.45 -20.69 27.28
CA ASN A 162 9.21 -21.43 28.26
C ASN A 162 9.42 -20.58 29.50
N PRO A 163 9.17 -21.13 30.72
CA PRO A 163 9.45 -20.43 31.94
C PRO A 163 10.95 -20.18 32.11
N PRO A 164 11.34 -19.04 32.70
CA PRO A 164 12.72 -18.81 33.10
C PRO A 164 13.14 -19.76 34.22
N PHE A 165 14.45 -19.83 34.47
CA PHE A 165 14.98 -20.64 35.58
C PHE A 165 14.35 -20.24 36.91
N GLY A 166 13.98 -21.21 37.74
CA GLY A 166 13.24 -21.00 38.97
C GLY A 166 11.72 -21.09 38.85
N TYR A 167 11.19 -21.31 37.61
CA TYR A 167 9.76 -21.51 37.36
C TYR A 167 9.51 -22.75 36.50
N LEU A 168 8.35 -23.39 36.71
CA LEU A 168 7.84 -24.47 35.92
C LEU A 168 6.54 -24.09 35.22
N LYS A 169 6.18 -24.78 34.15
CA LYS A 169 4.86 -24.61 33.52
C LYS A 169 3.77 -25.09 34.47
N ASP A 170 2.75 -24.28 34.65
CA ASP A 170 1.56 -24.67 35.40
C ASP A 170 0.78 -25.70 34.57
N PRO A 171 0.55 -26.94 35.11
CA PRO A 171 -0.20 -27.95 34.42
C PRO A 171 -1.70 -27.62 34.26
N GLU A 172 -2.24 -26.75 35.11
CA GLU A 172 -3.65 -26.35 35.09
C GLU A 172 -3.91 -25.09 34.23
N SER A 173 -2.87 -24.36 33.90
CA SER A 173 -2.98 -23.10 33.11
C SER A 173 -2.10 -23.15 31.88
N LYS A 174 -2.69 -23.00 30.69
CA LYS A 174 -1.96 -22.99 29.42
C LYS A 174 -0.85 -21.96 29.35
N ASN A 175 -0.97 -20.86 30.09
CA ASN A 175 -0.05 -19.71 30.09
C ASN A 175 0.45 -19.34 31.49
N GLY A 176 0.24 -20.19 32.49
CA GLY A 176 0.70 -19.97 33.86
C GLY A 176 2.09 -20.54 34.12
N TRP A 177 2.76 -19.96 35.10
CA TRP A 177 4.01 -20.47 35.66
C TRP A 177 3.87 -20.61 37.17
N ILE A 178 4.41 -21.68 37.72
CA ILE A 178 4.51 -21.94 39.15
C ILE A 178 5.98 -21.91 39.57
N ILE A 179 6.24 -21.59 40.82
CA ILE A 179 7.61 -21.50 41.35
C ILE A 179 8.16 -22.93 41.49
N ASP A 180 9.36 -23.17 40.96
CA ASP A 180 10.14 -24.37 41.25
C ASP A 180 10.91 -24.12 42.56
N GLU A 181 10.38 -24.60 43.67
CA GLU A 181 10.97 -24.36 44.99
C GLU A 181 12.42 -24.82 45.14
N ALA A 182 12.82 -25.86 44.39
CA ALA A 182 14.19 -26.38 44.41
C ALA A 182 15.15 -25.43 43.65
N ALA A 183 14.79 -25.00 42.46
CA ALA A 183 15.59 -24.15 41.61
C ALA A 183 15.53 -22.68 42.06
N ALA A 184 14.39 -22.18 42.56
CA ALA A 184 14.22 -20.81 43.04
C ALA A 184 15.08 -20.43 44.23
N LYS A 185 15.61 -21.39 44.99
CA LYS A 185 16.58 -21.14 46.07
C LYS A 185 17.95 -20.67 45.55
N THR A 186 18.23 -20.85 44.28
CA THR A 186 19.50 -20.53 43.64
C THR A 186 19.42 -19.21 42.84
N VAL A 187 18.26 -18.60 42.75
CA VAL A 187 17.99 -17.29 42.13
C VAL A 187 17.87 -16.26 43.24
#